data_5bb44bbc42d8b767c11e32df63ed05d3
#
_entry.id   5bb44bbc42d8b767c11e32df63ed05d3
#
_cell.length_a   1.000
_cell.length_b   1.000
_cell.length_c   1.000
_cell.angle_alpha   90.00
_cell.angle_beta   90.00
_cell.angle_gamma   90.00
#
_symmetry.space_group_name_H-M   'P 1'
#
loop_
_entity.id
_entity.type
_entity.pdbx_description
1 polymer ?
#
loop_
_entity_poly.entity_id
_entity_poly.type
_entity_poly.pdbx_seq_one_letter_code
_entity_poly.pdbx_strand_id
1 'polypeptide(L)'
;MTNIQFIQNQINAPIKGIENTINLLNEDCTIPFISRYRKDQTGNLDEVIIEQIAKLSKQYDEIVKRKESILKSIEEQGQLTSELKSKIEKSFDLQEIEDLYLPYKKKKKTRADVARENGLEPLAKIIMSQGNDDIDYISSKYLNKNVANEDEALQGARDIIAEWINE
;
A
#
# COMPACT_ATOMS: atom_id res chain seq x y z
N MET A 1 10.86 19.38 -1.70
CA MET A 1 11.99 18.88 -2.51
C MET A 1 11.44 18.51 -3.87
N THR A 2 12.06 19.00 -4.95
CA THR A 2 11.65 18.66 -6.33
C THR A 2 12.28 17.34 -6.77
N ASN A 3 11.78 16.75 -7.88
CA ASN A 3 12.35 15.53 -8.48
C ASN A 3 13.86 15.70 -8.77
N ILE A 4 14.25 16.84 -9.39
CA ILE A 4 15.64 17.14 -9.70
C ILE A 4 16.50 17.18 -8.44
N GLN A 5 16.03 17.85 -7.37
CA GLN A 5 16.75 17.89 -6.08
C GLN A 5 16.89 16.52 -5.44
N PHE A 6 15.84 15.68 -5.52
CA PHE A 6 15.87 14.32 -5.01
C PHE A 6 16.94 13.47 -5.70
N ILE A 7 17.03 13.58 -7.04
CA ILE A 7 18.03 12.89 -7.83
C ILE A 7 19.43 13.43 -7.57
N GLN A 8 19.59 14.75 -7.54
CA GLN A 8 20.89 15.40 -7.32
C GLN A 8 21.52 15.04 -5.96
N ASN A 9 20.71 14.81 -4.94
CA ASN A 9 21.20 14.37 -3.62
C ASN A 9 21.78 12.95 -3.63
N GLN A 10 21.47 12.15 -4.65
CA GLN A 10 21.86 10.74 -4.71
C GLN A 10 22.91 10.44 -5.78
N ILE A 11 23.03 11.31 -6.77
CA ILE A 11 24.03 11.15 -7.86
C ILE A 11 24.76 12.45 -8.12
N ASN A 12 26.04 12.32 -8.48
CA ASN A 12 26.87 13.47 -8.85
C ASN A 12 26.75 13.73 -10.36
N ALA A 13 25.71 14.47 -10.77
CA ALA A 13 25.48 14.84 -12.16
C ALA A 13 25.06 16.33 -12.26
N PRO A 14 25.39 17.03 -13.37
CA PRO A 14 24.98 18.40 -13.58
C PRO A 14 23.44 18.53 -13.58
N ILE A 15 22.90 19.55 -12.93
CA ILE A 15 21.45 19.81 -12.84
C ILE A 15 20.79 19.81 -14.22
N LYS A 16 21.39 20.54 -15.19
CA LYS A 16 20.90 20.58 -16.57
C LYS A 16 20.90 19.20 -17.24
N GLY A 17 21.90 18.37 -16.95
CA GLY A 17 21.97 17.02 -17.46
C GLY A 17 20.83 16.14 -16.92
N ILE A 18 20.53 16.25 -15.63
CA ILE A 18 19.40 15.56 -14.99
C ILE A 18 18.08 16.03 -15.60
N GLU A 19 17.85 17.33 -15.67
CA GLU A 19 16.64 17.95 -16.20
C GLU A 19 16.39 17.53 -17.66
N ASN A 20 17.39 17.66 -18.52
CA ASN A 20 17.27 17.27 -19.92
C ASN A 20 17.06 15.77 -20.09
N THR A 21 17.68 14.94 -19.25
CA THR A 21 17.46 13.49 -19.26
C THR A 21 16.02 13.15 -18.91
N ILE A 22 15.46 13.77 -17.86
CA ILE A 22 14.05 13.58 -17.47
C ILE A 22 13.11 14.00 -18.60
N ASN A 23 13.37 15.15 -19.25
CA ASN A 23 12.56 15.64 -20.36
C ASN A 23 12.57 14.65 -21.55
N LEU A 24 13.76 14.18 -21.93
CA LEU A 24 13.91 13.20 -23.01
C LEU A 24 13.22 11.86 -22.69
N LEU A 25 13.28 11.40 -21.43
CA LEU A 25 12.54 10.20 -20.98
C LEU A 25 11.03 10.41 -21.06
N ASN A 26 10.54 11.59 -20.70
CA ASN A 26 9.12 11.96 -20.80
C ASN A 26 8.64 12.11 -22.26
N GLU A 27 9.55 12.30 -23.21
CA GLU A 27 9.32 12.25 -24.67
C GLU A 27 9.46 10.83 -25.25
N ASP A 28 9.37 9.81 -24.41
CA ASP A 28 9.48 8.38 -24.77
C ASP A 28 10.83 7.99 -25.42
N CYS A 29 11.88 8.82 -25.21
CA CYS A 29 13.22 8.45 -25.64
C CYS A 29 13.79 7.31 -24.78
N THR A 30 14.36 6.28 -25.43
CA THR A 30 14.97 5.16 -24.71
C THR A 30 16.33 5.52 -24.15
N ILE A 31 16.74 4.89 -23.05
CA ILE A 31 18.05 5.11 -22.41
C ILE A 31 19.22 4.95 -23.39
N PRO A 32 19.29 3.87 -24.22
CA PRO A 32 20.34 3.74 -25.22
C PRO A 32 20.32 4.85 -26.30
N PHE A 33 19.15 5.34 -26.65
CA PHE A 33 19.02 6.46 -27.61
C PHE A 33 19.57 7.74 -27.02
N ILE A 34 19.23 8.07 -25.78
CA ILE A 34 19.71 9.26 -25.09
C ILE A 34 21.25 9.23 -24.96
N SER A 35 21.79 8.10 -24.48
CA SER A 35 23.23 7.94 -24.25
C SER A 35 24.07 8.01 -25.53
N ARG A 36 23.51 7.67 -26.69
CA ARG A 36 24.24 7.67 -27.99
C ARG A 36 24.01 8.94 -28.78
N TYR A 37 22.80 9.46 -28.82
CA TYR A 37 22.38 10.50 -29.77
C TYR A 37 22.01 11.84 -29.12
N ARG A 38 22.02 11.95 -27.78
CA ARG A 38 21.67 13.16 -27.04
C ARG A 38 22.73 13.57 -26.00
N LYS A 39 23.99 13.16 -26.21
CA LYS A 39 25.13 13.47 -25.32
C LYS A 39 25.33 14.94 -25.08
N ASP A 40 25.17 15.74 -26.12
CA ASP A 40 25.26 17.19 -26.09
C ASP A 40 24.20 17.80 -25.15
N GLN A 41 23.01 17.27 -25.14
CA GLN A 41 21.91 17.76 -24.30
C GLN A 41 22.06 17.32 -22.85
N THR A 42 22.55 16.11 -22.60
CA THR A 42 22.71 15.55 -21.26
C THR A 42 24.04 15.94 -20.58
N GLY A 43 24.91 16.63 -21.27
CA GLY A 43 26.24 16.97 -20.76
C GLY A 43 27.18 15.76 -20.68
N ASN A 44 27.13 14.90 -21.68
CA ASN A 44 27.92 13.66 -21.82
C ASN A 44 27.67 12.61 -20.71
N LEU A 45 26.46 12.57 -20.15
CA LEU A 45 26.10 11.50 -19.22
C LEU A 45 26.16 10.13 -19.92
N ASP A 46 26.75 9.18 -19.25
CA ASP A 46 26.80 7.79 -19.73
C ASP A 46 25.47 7.05 -19.51
N GLU A 47 25.36 5.88 -20.09
CA GLU A 47 24.15 5.07 -20.02
C GLU A 47 23.78 4.67 -18.58
N VAL A 48 24.78 4.43 -17.73
CA VAL A 48 24.59 4.05 -16.32
C VAL A 48 23.98 5.20 -15.52
N ILE A 49 24.49 6.40 -15.70
CA ILE A 49 23.94 7.60 -15.01
C ILE A 49 22.53 7.92 -15.50
N ILE A 50 22.28 7.79 -16.81
CA ILE A 50 20.93 7.99 -17.40
C ILE A 50 19.94 6.96 -16.83
N GLU A 51 20.34 5.70 -16.70
CA GLU A 51 19.52 4.64 -16.06
C GLU A 51 19.23 4.96 -14.58
N GLN A 52 20.24 5.42 -13.84
CA GLN A 52 20.07 5.83 -12.45
C GLN A 52 19.09 7.01 -12.33
N ILE A 53 19.19 8.02 -13.21
CA ILE A 53 18.24 9.14 -13.26
C ILE A 53 16.82 8.62 -13.51
N ALA A 54 16.63 7.74 -14.48
CA ALA A 54 15.32 7.16 -14.80
C ALA A 54 14.72 6.41 -13.59
N LYS A 55 15.51 5.58 -12.91
CA LYS A 55 15.12 4.84 -11.72
C LYS A 55 14.74 5.76 -10.56
N LEU A 56 15.57 6.76 -10.28
CA LEU A 56 15.33 7.70 -9.18
C LEU A 56 14.12 8.61 -9.46
N SER A 57 13.92 9.02 -10.72
CA SER A 57 12.74 9.78 -11.12
C SER A 57 11.46 8.98 -10.87
N LYS A 58 11.44 7.71 -11.26
CA LYS A 58 10.32 6.80 -11.00
C LYS A 58 10.07 6.60 -9.50
N GLN A 59 11.13 6.42 -8.73
CA GLN A 59 11.04 6.28 -7.28
C GLN A 59 10.47 7.54 -6.63
N TYR A 60 10.87 8.73 -7.08
CA TYR A 60 10.30 9.99 -6.62
C TYR A 60 8.78 10.05 -6.87
N ASP A 61 8.35 9.71 -8.08
CA ASP A 61 6.93 9.73 -8.44
C ASP A 61 6.11 8.71 -7.61
N GLU A 62 6.68 7.54 -7.35
CA GLU A 62 6.07 6.53 -6.46
C GLU A 62 5.92 7.05 -5.03
N ILE A 63 6.95 7.73 -4.49
CA ILE A 63 6.89 8.34 -3.15
C ILE A 63 5.82 9.44 -3.10
N VAL A 64 5.75 10.33 -4.11
CA VAL A 64 4.75 11.40 -4.16
C VAL A 64 3.34 10.83 -4.20
N LYS A 65 3.06 9.87 -5.09
CA LYS A 65 1.77 9.19 -5.17
C LYS A 65 1.41 8.49 -3.85
N ARG A 66 2.39 7.88 -3.21
CA ARG A 66 2.17 7.21 -1.92
C ARG A 66 1.82 8.19 -0.82
N LYS A 67 2.50 9.32 -0.73
CA LYS A 67 2.18 10.42 0.20
C LYS A 67 0.74 10.92 0.02
N GLU A 68 0.35 11.19 -1.22
CA GLU A 68 -1.00 11.65 -1.54
C GLU A 68 -2.07 10.64 -1.07
N SER A 69 -1.85 9.36 -1.35
CA SER A 69 -2.75 8.28 -0.92
C SER A 69 -2.84 8.17 0.61
N ILE A 70 -1.72 8.29 1.31
CA ILE A 70 -1.66 8.24 2.77
C ILE A 70 -2.38 9.46 3.39
N LEU A 71 -2.06 10.67 2.92
CA LEU A 71 -2.68 11.89 3.41
C LEU A 71 -4.20 11.86 3.22
N LYS A 72 -4.66 11.43 2.05
CA LYS A 72 -6.08 11.26 1.77
C LYS A 72 -6.74 10.24 2.71
N SER A 73 -6.08 9.10 2.96
CA SER A 73 -6.61 8.06 3.84
C SER A 73 -6.74 8.53 5.30
N ILE A 74 -5.78 9.32 5.80
CA ILE A 74 -5.80 9.87 7.16
C ILE A 74 -6.83 11.00 7.26
N GLU A 75 -6.96 11.84 6.23
CA GLU A 75 -7.96 12.92 6.15
C GLU A 75 -9.38 12.38 6.16
N GLU A 76 -9.67 11.33 5.38
CA GLU A 76 -10.97 10.63 5.39
C GLU A 76 -11.35 10.05 6.75
N GLN A 77 -10.37 9.78 7.61
CA GLN A 77 -10.57 9.33 9.00
C GLN A 77 -10.73 10.50 9.98
N GLY A 78 -10.57 11.74 9.52
CA GLY A 78 -10.62 12.93 10.37
C GLY A 78 -9.45 13.06 11.36
N GLN A 79 -8.35 12.34 11.11
CA GLN A 79 -7.19 12.25 12.01
C GLN A 79 -5.95 13.00 11.49
N LEU A 80 -6.07 13.72 10.37
CA LEU A 80 -4.96 14.45 9.79
C LEU A 80 -4.69 15.76 10.55
N THR A 81 -3.61 15.78 11.33
CA THR A 81 -3.12 16.99 11.98
C THR A 81 -2.14 17.74 11.06
N SER A 82 -2.02 19.07 11.26
CA SER A 82 -1.07 19.92 10.51
C SER A 82 0.39 19.48 10.72
N GLU A 83 0.72 18.99 11.91
CA GLU A 83 2.05 18.48 12.24
C GLU A 83 2.35 17.18 11.49
N LEU A 84 1.43 16.22 11.50
CA LEU A 84 1.56 14.94 10.78
C LEU A 84 1.67 15.15 9.28
N LYS A 85 0.82 16.03 8.71
CA LYS A 85 0.90 16.43 7.31
C LYS A 85 2.27 16.97 6.94
N SER A 86 2.80 17.90 7.75
CA SER A 86 4.13 18.50 7.53
C SER A 86 5.25 17.45 7.60
N LYS A 87 5.19 16.48 8.51
CA LYS A 87 6.17 15.39 8.62
C LYS A 87 6.15 14.51 7.37
N ILE A 88 4.97 14.07 6.92
CA ILE A 88 4.82 13.25 5.72
C ILE A 88 5.28 14.00 4.47
N GLU A 89 4.91 15.27 4.31
CA GLU A 89 5.30 16.07 3.14
C GLU A 89 6.81 16.31 3.04
N LYS A 90 7.50 16.48 4.18
CA LYS A 90 8.95 16.72 4.21
C LYS A 90 9.80 15.48 3.99
N SER A 91 9.34 14.32 4.46
CA SER A 91 10.08 13.07 4.29
C SER A 91 10.04 12.58 2.84
N PHE A 92 11.15 12.02 2.36
CA PHE A 92 11.28 11.29 1.10
C PHE A 92 11.86 9.89 1.33
N ASP A 93 11.86 9.45 2.57
CA ASP A 93 12.11 8.06 2.95
C ASP A 93 10.77 7.32 3.04
N LEU A 94 10.60 6.32 2.18
CA LEU A 94 9.37 5.54 2.12
C LEU A 94 9.11 4.78 3.43
N GLN A 95 10.17 4.32 4.09
CA GLN A 95 10.05 3.62 5.37
C GLN A 95 9.50 4.55 6.46
N GLU A 96 10.09 5.75 6.58
CA GLU A 96 9.63 6.76 7.54
C GLU A 96 8.16 7.15 7.30
N ILE A 97 7.78 7.29 6.02
CA ILE A 97 6.40 7.62 5.64
C ILE A 97 5.43 6.49 6.02
N GLU A 98 5.81 5.22 5.79
CA GLU A 98 4.99 4.05 6.16
C GLU A 98 4.87 3.92 7.69
N ASP A 99 5.95 4.20 8.44
CA ASP A 99 5.93 4.18 9.91
C ASP A 99 5.00 5.26 10.48
N LEU A 100 5.01 6.46 9.89
CA LEU A 100 4.07 7.53 10.25
C LEU A 100 2.61 7.17 9.93
N TYR A 101 2.38 6.36 8.88
CA TYR A 101 1.06 5.90 8.48
C TYR A 101 0.54 4.71 9.28
N LEU A 102 1.43 3.90 9.86
CA LEU A 102 1.09 2.63 10.50
C LEU A 102 -0.06 2.72 11.51
N PRO A 103 -0.15 3.74 12.41
CA PRO A 103 -1.26 3.88 13.36
C PRO A 103 -2.62 4.14 12.69
N TYR A 104 -2.62 4.69 11.48
CA TYR A 104 -3.81 5.10 10.71
C TYR A 104 -4.21 4.09 9.64
N LYS A 105 -3.39 3.06 9.44
CA LYS A 105 -3.63 2.04 8.43
C LYS A 105 -4.87 1.25 8.80
N LYS A 106 -5.93 1.35 7.99
CA LYS A 106 -7.15 0.54 8.18
C LYS A 106 -6.76 -0.94 8.14
N LYS A 107 -7.04 -1.67 9.22
CA LYS A 107 -6.88 -3.13 9.22
C LYS A 107 -7.77 -3.68 8.11
N LYS A 108 -7.20 -4.51 7.25
CA LYS A 108 -7.95 -5.21 6.23
C LYS A 108 -8.91 -6.16 6.94
N LYS A 109 -10.20 -6.06 6.66
CA LYS A 109 -11.18 -6.99 7.24
C LYS A 109 -10.75 -8.43 6.97
N THR A 110 -10.63 -9.21 8.02
CA THR A 110 -10.36 -10.64 7.93
C THR A 110 -11.64 -11.40 7.56
N ARG A 111 -11.53 -12.66 7.18
CA ARG A 111 -12.70 -13.50 6.99
C ARG A 111 -13.47 -13.68 8.29
N ALA A 112 -12.77 -13.75 9.42
CA ALA A 112 -13.36 -13.81 10.74
C ALA A 112 -14.13 -12.53 11.09
N ASP A 113 -13.64 -11.34 10.72
CA ASP A 113 -14.38 -10.09 10.93
C ASP A 113 -15.70 -10.08 10.15
N VAL A 114 -15.68 -10.52 8.89
CA VAL A 114 -16.90 -10.66 8.08
C VAL A 114 -17.87 -11.67 8.70
N ALA A 115 -17.36 -12.79 9.19
CA ALA A 115 -18.18 -13.80 9.85
C ALA A 115 -18.82 -13.28 11.16
N ARG A 116 -18.08 -12.47 11.95
CA ARG A 116 -18.63 -11.79 13.15
C ARG A 116 -19.73 -10.78 12.77
N GLU A 117 -19.50 -9.97 11.72
CA GLU A 117 -20.52 -9.04 11.21
C GLU A 117 -21.80 -9.78 10.74
N ASN A 118 -21.65 -10.99 10.22
CA ASN A 118 -22.77 -11.84 9.83
C ASN A 118 -23.43 -12.56 11.03
N GLY A 119 -22.97 -12.32 12.25
CA GLY A 119 -23.56 -12.88 13.47
C GLY A 119 -23.17 -14.32 13.77
N LEU A 120 -22.05 -14.82 13.23
CA LEU A 120 -21.63 -16.23 13.36
C LEU A 120 -20.76 -16.52 14.59
N GLU A 121 -20.42 -15.49 15.40
CA GLU A 121 -19.60 -15.66 16.60
C GLU A 121 -20.23 -16.61 17.65
N PRO A 122 -21.56 -16.55 17.94
CA PRO A 122 -22.18 -17.52 18.85
C PRO A 122 -22.10 -18.96 18.33
N LEU A 123 -22.24 -19.18 17.00
CA LEU A 123 -22.05 -20.48 16.39
C LEU A 123 -20.62 -21.01 16.59
N ALA A 124 -19.63 -20.16 16.39
CA ALA A 124 -18.21 -20.47 16.65
C ALA A 124 -17.99 -20.91 18.12
N LYS A 125 -18.60 -20.21 19.09
CA LYS A 125 -18.54 -20.58 20.52
C LYS A 125 -19.18 -21.94 20.82
N ILE A 126 -20.32 -22.24 20.21
CA ILE A 126 -20.99 -23.53 20.36
C ILE A 126 -20.10 -24.66 19.82
N ILE A 127 -19.51 -24.46 18.62
CA ILE A 127 -18.59 -25.44 18.04
C ILE A 127 -17.36 -25.67 18.93
N MET A 128 -16.78 -24.57 19.47
CA MET A 128 -15.61 -24.64 20.38
C MET A 128 -15.93 -25.33 21.71
N SER A 129 -17.18 -25.30 22.17
CA SER A 129 -17.59 -25.99 23.42
C SER A 129 -17.61 -27.52 23.29
N GLN A 130 -17.55 -28.06 22.05
CA GLN A 130 -17.53 -29.51 21.75
C GLN A 130 -18.66 -30.28 22.43
N GLY A 131 -19.84 -29.65 22.55
CA GLY A 131 -21.04 -30.29 23.06
C GLY A 131 -21.57 -31.42 22.14
N ASN A 132 -22.57 -32.14 22.59
CA ASN A 132 -23.25 -33.19 21.81
C ASN A 132 -24.40 -32.64 20.95
N ASP A 133 -24.32 -31.35 20.61
CA ASP A 133 -25.34 -30.67 19.83
C ASP A 133 -25.31 -31.09 18.35
N ASP A 134 -26.49 -31.14 17.71
CA ASP A 134 -26.57 -31.30 16.25
C ASP A 134 -26.15 -30.01 15.56
N ILE A 135 -24.91 -30.00 15.04
CA ILE A 135 -24.29 -28.83 14.45
C ILE A 135 -25.02 -28.37 13.20
N ASP A 136 -25.54 -29.27 12.38
CA ASP A 136 -26.29 -28.96 11.17
C ASP A 136 -27.62 -28.26 11.51
N TYR A 137 -28.32 -28.75 12.51
CA TYR A 137 -29.53 -28.12 13.01
C TYR A 137 -29.26 -26.75 13.63
N ILE A 138 -28.15 -26.59 14.36
CA ILE A 138 -27.82 -25.32 14.98
C ILE A 138 -27.38 -24.29 13.88
N SER A 139 -26.57 -24.72 12.91
CA SER A 139 -26.09 -23.82 11.84
C SER A 139 -27.25 -23.24 11.02
N SER A 140 -28.35 -24.03 10.82
CA SER A 140 -29.54 -23.56 10.12
C SER A 140 -30.19 -22.30 10.77
N LYS A 141 -30.00 -22.09 12.08
CA LYS A 141 -30.53 -20.93 12.81
C LYS A 141 -29.76 -19.62 12.55
N TYR A 142 -28.59 -19.71 11.94
CA TYR A 142 -27.71 -18.57 11.65
C TYR A 142 -27.76 -18.12 10.19
N LEU A 143 -28.67 -18.69 9.40
CA LEU A 143 -28.90 -18.29 8.02
C LEU A 143 -29.52 -16.90 7.98
N ASN A 144 -29.00 -16.06 7.11
CA ASN A 144 -29.48 -14.69 6.91
C ASN A 144 -29.18 -14.23 5.47
N LYS A 145 -29.41 -12.94 5.16
CA LYS A 145 -29.20 -12.40 3.79
C LYS A 145 -27.77 -12.55 3.27
N ASN A 146 -26.79 -12.65 4.17
CA ASN A 146 -25.36 -12.71 3.84
C ASN A 146 -24.79 -14.13 4.02
N VAL A 147 -25.57 -15.05 4.59
CA VAL A 147 -25.22 -16.45 4.84
C VAL A 147 -26.35 -17.32 4.27
N ALA A 148 -26.13 -17.84 3.07
CA ALA A 148 -27.19 -18.43 2.27
C ALA A 148 -27.49 -19.90 2.67
N ASN A 149 -26.53 -20.60 3.26
CA ASN A 149 -26.63 -22.01 3.60
C ASN A 149 -25.80 -22.38 4.86
N GLU A 150 -26.01 -23.57 5.37
CA GLU A 150 -25.36 -24.09 6.58
C GLU A 150 -23.83 -24.22 6.39
N ASP A 151 -23.38 -24.60 5.19
CA ASP A 151 -21.96 -24.70 4.88
C ASP A 151 -21.24 -23.34 5.00
N GLU A 152 -21.86 -22.26 4.53
CA GLU A 152 -21.34 -20.90 4.69
C GLU A 152 -21.33 -20.48 6.17
N ALA A 153 -22.37 -20.81 6.94
CA ALA A 153 -22.40 -20.54 8.37
C ALA A 153 -21.27 -21.27 9.11
N LEU A 154 -21.07 -22.54 8.80
CA LEU A 154 -20.00 -23.35 9.38
C LEU A 154 -18.61 -22.87 8.95
N GLN A 155 -18.45 -22.46 7.68
CA GLN A 155 -17.18 -21.91 7.21
C GLN A 155 -16.84 -20.60 7.94
N GLY A 156 -17.80 -19.70 8.09
CA GLY A 156 -17.59 -18.45 8.84
C GLY A 156 -17.25 -18.71 10.32
N ALA A 157 -17.91 -19.68 10.95
CA ALA A 157 -17.58 -20.09 12.32
C ALA A 157 -16.15 -20.65 12.41
N ARG A 158 -15.72 -21.47 11.44
CA ARG A 158 -14.33 -21.98 11.37
C ARG A 158 -13.31 -20.86 11.19
N ASP A 159 -13.61 -19.86 10.38
CA ASP A 159 -12.71 -18.71 10.17
C ASP A 159 -12.51 -17.93 11.49
N ILE A 160 -13.57 -17.75 12.30
CA ILE A 160 -13.48 -17.14 13.64
C ILE A 160 -12.65 -18.01 14.59
N ILE A 161 -12.89 -19.32 14.61
CA ILE A 161 -12.15 -20.27 15.45
C ILE A 161 -10.66 -20.28 15.07
N ALA A 162 -10.35 -20.27 13.78
CA ALA A 162 -8.97 -20.23 13.30
C ALA A 162 -8.23 -18.97 13.77
N GLU A 163 -8.92 -17.82 13.82
CA GLU A 163 -8.33 -16.59 14.36
C GLU A 163 -8.06 -16.71 15.87
N TRP A 164 -9.02 -17.25 16.67
CA TRP A 164 -8.80 -17.47 18.11
C TRP A 164 -7.67 -18.44 18.45
N ILE A 165 -7.37 -19.38 17.56
CA ILE A 165 -6.26 -20.31 17.75
C ILE A 165 -4.91 -19.65 17.42
N ASN A 166 -4.91 -18.65 16.52
CA ASN A 166 -3.69 -17.97 16.07
C ASN A 166 -3.34 -16.70 16.91
N GLU A 167 -4.23 -16.22 17.77
CA GLU A 167 -3.98 -15.16 18.74
C GLU A 167 -3.27 -15.68 20.00
#